data_6f6bbda9f96219208ee04eafe963972d
#
_entry.id   6f6bbda9f96219208ee04eafe963972d
#
_cell.length_a   1.000
_cell.length_b   1.000
_cell.length_c   1.000
_cell.angle_alpha   90.00
_cell.angle_beta   90.00
_cell.angle_gamma   90.00
#
_symmetry.space_group_name_H-M   'P 1'
#
loop_
_entity.id
_entity.type
_entity.pdbx_description
1 polymer ?
#
loop_
_entity_poly.entity_id
_entity_poly.type
_entity_poly.pdbx_seq_one_letter_code
_entity_poly.pdbx_strand_id
1 'polypeptide(L)'
;HCHILYHMMAGMNREFSYENSAPNPLLPNKEWAYKKLQKESNGIHFMAENDFATNGNDGKAMAQNARWAFETEWRLGYHDRHGYESETHVGRYIDKNQWLMTFIGFDWRYRKFGMDEVEKNVFGQRNTKDNRSVLSLGVNYTLPLLVIAQAEVFSDGNVRFQLSREDIP
;
A
#
# COMPACT_ATOMS: atom_id res chain seq x y z
N HIS A 1 3.72 -20.16 19.77
CA HIS A 1 3.34 -19.53 18.50
C HIS A 1 1.87 -19.16 18.48
N CYS A 2 1.52 -18.18 17.67
CA CYS A 2 0.14 -17.76 17.48
C CYS A 2 -0.50 -18.57 16.34
N HIS A 3 -1.75 -19.00 16.50
CA HIS A 3 -2.49 -19.74 15.45
C HIS A 3 -3.26 -18.82 14.51
N ILE A 4 -3.28 -17.51 14.76
CA ILE A 4 -3.86 -16.52 13.87
C ILE A 4 -2.83 -16.22 12.77
N LEU A 5 -3.18 -16.51 11.53
CA LEU A 5 -2.28 -16.45 10.38
C LEU A 5 -1.57 -15.10 10.25
N TYR A 6 -2.31 -14.00 10.44
CA TYR A 6 -1.76 -12.64 10.35
C TYR A 6 -0.70 -12.36 11.41
N HIS A 7 -0.92 -12.82 12.63
CA HIS A 7 0.03 -12.66 13.72
C HIS A 7 1.28 -13.51 13.51
N MET A 8 1.11 -14.70 12.99
CA MET A 8 2.21 -15.59 12.62
C MET A 8 3.11 -14.94 11.56
N MET A 9 2.52 -14.38 10.51
CA MET A 9 3.23 -13.70 9.42
C MET A 9 3.88 -12.39 9.90
N ALA A 10 3.25 -11.70 10.86
CA ALA A 10 3.80 -10.49 11.48
C ALA A 10 4.95 -10.76 12.48
N GLY A 11 5.46 -11.99 12.55
CA GLY A 11 6.63 -12.34 13.35
C GLY A 11 6.32 -12.88 14.75
N MET A 12 5.06 -13.19 15.08
CA MET A 12 4.69 -13.88 16.34
C MET A 12 4.98 -15.38 16.31
N ASN A 13 5.47 -15.91 15.21
CA ASN A 13 6.00 -17.26 15.13
C ASN A 13 7.51 -17.20 15.28
N ARG A 14 8.00 -17.54 16.48
CA ARG A 14 9.43 -17.58 16.79
C ARG A 14 9.80 -18.93 17.38
N GLU A 15 10.91 -19.46 16.92
CA GLU A 15 11.53 -20.65 17.46
C GLU A 15 12.69 -20.25 18.39
N PHE A 16 12.70 -20.78 19.59
CA PHE A 16 13.81 -20.65 20.52
C PHE A 16 14.61 -21.94 20.48
N SER A 17 15.91 -21.86 20.17
CA SER A 17 16.82 -22.99 20.25
C SER A 17 17.88 -22.73 21.32
N TYR A 18 18.17 -23.76 22.09
CA TYR A 18 19.28 -23.72 23.05
C TYR A 18 20.59 -24.03 22.34
N GLU A 19 21.66 -23.40 22.77
CA GLU A 19 22.98 -23.47 22.13
C GLU A 19 23.49 -24.91 21.91
N ASN A 20 23.15 -25.83 22.83
CA ASN A 20 23.56 -27.24 22.79
C ASN A 20 22.37 -28.21 22.53
N SER A 21 21.25 -27.74 22.01
CA SER A 21 20.14 -28.63 21.69
C SER A 21 20.43 -29.45 20.43
N ALA A 22 19.92 -30.68 20.41
CA ALA A 22 19.96 -31.48 19.22
C ALA A 22 19.22 -30.76 18.07
N PRO A 23 19.73 -30.85 16.83
CA PRO A 23 19.07 -30.19 15.70
C PRO A 23 17.67 -30.77 15.52
N ASN A 24 16.70 -29.90 15.19
CA ASN A 24 15.34 -30.29 14.88
C ASN A 24 15.37 -31.26 13.68
N PRO A 25 14.79 -32.47 13.80
CA PRO A 25 14.78 -33.45 12.69
C PRO A 25 14.10 -32.92 11.41
N LEU A 26 13.16 -31.99 11.54
CA LEU A 26 12.47 -31.32 10.41
C LEU A 26 13.29 -30.19 9.81
N LEU A 27 14.26 -29.64 10.54
CA LEU A 27 15.12 -28.54 10.14
C LEU A 27 16.58 -28.83 10.54
N PRO A 28 17.18 -29.88 10.01
CA PRO A 28 18.49 -30.37 10.47
C PRO A 28 19.65 -29.43 10.17
N ASN A 29 19.47 -28.52 9.20
CA ASN A 29 20.48 -27.56 8.80
C ASN A 29 19.99 -26.13 8.97
N LYS A 30 20.61 -25.40 9.91
CA LYS A 30 20.27 -24.02 10.25
C LYS A 30 20.40 -23.06 9.06
N GLU A 31 21.41 -23.24 8.21
CA GLU A 31 21.61 -22.38 7.04
C GLU A 31 20.54 -22.63 5.97
N TRP A 32 20.18 -23.89 5.78
CA TRP A 32 19.10 -24.26 4.84
C TRP A 32 17.75 -23.71 5.33
N ALA A 33 17.45 -23.85 6.62
CA ALA A 33 16.26 -23.31 7.23
C ALA A 33 16.17 -21.78 7.05
N TYR A 34 17.28 -21.09 7.26
CA TYR A 34 17.36 -19.64 7.07
C TYR A 34 17.13 -19.23 5.60
N LYS A 35 17.75 -19.93 4.65
CA LYS A 35 17.55 -19.67 3.21
C LYS A 35 16.10 -19.93 2.78
N LYS A 36 15.47 -20.98 3.33
CA LYS A 36 14.07 -21.28 3.06
C LYS A 36 13.17 -20.17 3.60
N LEU A 37 13.41 -19.71 4.84
CA LEU A 37 12.68 -18.61 5.45
C LEU A 37 12.83 -17.31 4.65
N GLN A 38 14.06 -17.00 4.20
CA GLN A 38 14.29 -15.83 3.33
C GLN A 38 13.52 -15.94 2.01
N LYS A 39 13.48 -17.12 1.40
CA LYS A 39 12.75 -17.34 0.15
C LYS A 39 11.24 -17.15 0.35
N GLU A 40 10.70 -17.65 1.45
CA GLU A 40 9.29 -17.49 1.79
C GLU A 40 8.96 -16.03 2.11
N SER A 41 9.81 -15.32 2.84
CA SER A 41 9.64 -13.89 3.15
C SER A 41 9.73 -12.98 1.92
N ASN A 42 10.44 -13.41 0.88
CA ASN A 42 10.53 -12.69 -0.39
C ASN A 42 9.43 -13.09 -1.39
N GLY A 43 8.58 -14.04 -1.03
CA GLY A 43 7.40 -14.41 -1.81
C GLY A 43 6.49 -13.20 -2.01
N ILE A 44 6.02 -12.98 -3.24
CA ILE A 44 5.08 -11.90 -3.54
C ILE A 44 3.67 -12.43 -3.29
N HIS A 45 2.92 -11.72 -2.48
CA HIS A 45 1.51 -11.98 -2.21
C HIS A 45 0.67 -10.99 -3.00
N PHE A 46 -0.40 -11.48 -3.61
CA PHE A 46 -1.32 -10.70 -4.42
C PHE A 46 -2.67 -10.62 -3.73
N MET A 47 -3.26 -9.45 -3.75
CA MET A 47 -4.64 -9.20 -3.36
C MET A 47 -5.28 -8.30 -4.40
N ALA A 48 -6.52 -8.58 -4.75
CA ALA A 48 -7.32 -7.71 -5.61
C ALA A 48 -8.76 -7.72 -5.13
N GLU A 49 -9.36 -6.55 -5.14
CA GLU A 49 -10.76 -6.31 -4.83
C GLU A 49 -11.35 -5.42 -5.92
N ASN A 50 -12.58 -5.68 -6.32
CA ASN A 50 -13.21 -4.93 -7.37
C ASN A 50 -14.72 -4.91 -7.19
N ASP A 51 -15.28 -3.70 -7.10
CA ASP A 51 -16.70 -3.44 -6.98
C ASP A 51 -17.29 -2.99 -8.31
N PHE A 52 -18.32 -3.67 -8.76
CA PHE A 52 -19.04 -3.34 -9.98
C PHE A 52 -20.40 -2.73 -9.63
N ALA A 53 -20.62 -1.52 -10.09
CA ALA A 53 -21.90 -0.83 -10.00
C ALA A 53 -22.44 -0.51 -11.41
N THR A 54 -23.69 -0.16 -11.50
CA THR A 54 -24.33 0.20 -12.79
C THR A 54 -23.79 1.51 -13.38
N ASN A 55 -23.19 2.36 -12.56
CA ASN A 55 -22.67 3.68 -12.93
C ASN A 55 -21.15 3.76 -12.92
N GLY A 56 -20.44 2.72 -12.47
CA GLY A 56 -19.01 2.74 -12.37
C GLY A 56 -18.41 1.43 -11.87
N ASN A 57 -17.10 1.43 -11.77
CA ASN A 57 -16.30 0.35 -11.25
C ASN A 57 -15.20 0.94 -10.37
N ASP A 58 -15.10 0.46 -9.15
CA ASP A 58 -14.04 0.81 -8.21
C ASP A 58 -13.23 -0.45 -7.89
N GLY A 59 -11.92 -0.34 -7.86
CA GLY A 59 -11.10 -1.48 -7.56
C GLY A 59 -9.74 -1.12 -6.98
N LYS A 60 -9.14 -2.13 -6.39
CA LYS A 60 -7.82 -2.07 -5.79
C LYS A 60 -7.08 -3.36 -6.10
N ALA A 61 -5.81 -3.26 -6.45
CA ALA A 61 -4.92 -4.41 -6.57
C ALA A 61 -3.61 -4.12 -5.86
N MET A 62 -3.10 -5.10 -5.17
CA MET A 62 -1.87 -5.00 -4.40
C MET A 62 -1.00 -6.22 -4.63
N ALA A 63 0.31 -6.00 -4.73
CA ALA A 63 1.32 -7.02 -4.77
C ALA A 63 2.44 -6.63 -3.81
N GLN A 64 2.68 -7.44 -2.79
CA GLN A 64 3.65 -7.09 -1.76
C GLN A 64 4.48 -8.27 -1.27
N ASN A 65 5.65 -7.96 -0.76
CA ASN A 65 6.48 -8.87 0.02
C ASN A 65 7.02 -8.13 1.26
N ALA A 66 7.95 -8.76 1.99
CA ALA A 66 8.53 -8.17 3.20
C ALA A 66 9.26 -6.81 2.97
N ARG A 67 9.57 -6.43 1.74
CA ARG A 67 10.35 -5.23 1.42
C ARG A 67 9.71 -4.30 0.40
N TRP A 68 8.93 -4.83 -0.52
CA TRP A 68 8.35 -4.09 -1.61
C TRP A 68 6.83 -4.16 -1.54
N ALA A 69 6.19 -3.06 -1.84
CA ALA A 69 4.76 -2.95 -2.00
C ALA A 69 4.45 -2.26 -3.33
N PHE A 70 3.60 -2.89 -4.12
CA PHE A 70 2.96 -2.30 -5.29
C PHE A 70 1.47 -2.22 -4.99
N GLU A 71 0.89 -1.07 -5.20
CA GLU A 71 -0.53 -0.82 -4.97
C GLU A 71 -1.08 0.02 -6.11
N THR A 72 -2.24 -0.35 -6.59
CA THR A 72 -2.98 0.43 -7.58
C THR A 72 -4.45 0.45 -7.21
N GLU A 73 -5.03 1.63 -7.20
CA GLU A 73 -6.45 1.85 -6.98
C GLU A 73 -7.01 2.53 -8.23
N TRP A 74 -8.24 2.20 -8.58
CA TRP A 74 -8.93 2.83 -9.70
C TRP A 74 -10.40 3.04 -9.38
N ARG A 75 -10.90 4.11 -9.95
CA ARG A 75 -12.32 4.44 -10.00
C ARG A 75 -12.68 4.82 -11.42
N LEU A 76 -13.56 4.06 -12.02
CA LEU A 76 -13.98 4.22 -13.41
C LEU A 76 -15.46 4.55 -13.45
N GLY A 77 -15.80 5.77 -13.83
CA GLY A 77 -17.19 6.15 -14.12
C GLY A 77 -17.57 5.75 -15.54
N TYR A 78 -18.74 5.10 -15.73
CA TYR A 78 -19.21 4.72 -17.07
C TYR A 78 -19.81 5.89 -17.85
N HIS A 79 -19.96 7.05 -17.20
CA HIS A 79 -20.45 8.27 -17.82
C HIS A 79 -19.44 9.40 -17.62
N ASP A 80 -19.32 10.27 -18.61
CA ASP A 80 -18.36 11.40 -18.65
C ASP A 80 -18.41 12.29 -17.38
N ARG A 81 -19.54 12.37 -16.70
CA ARG A 81 -19.70 13.17 -15.49
C ARG A 81 -18.99 12.58 -14.27
N HIS A 82 -18.83 11.26 -14.25
CA HIS A 82 -18.20 10.57 -13.13
C HIS A 82 -16.68 10.51 -13.26
N GLY A 83 -16.18 10.62 -14.50
CA GLY A 83 -14.76 10.59 -14.79
C GLY A 83 -14.08 9.26 -14.44
N TYR A 84 -12.79 9.28 -14.39
CA TYR A 84 -11.99 8.18 -13.90
C TYR A 84 -10.77 8.70 -13.13
N GLU A 85 -10.33 7.89 -12.21
CA GLU A 85 -9.19 8.14 -11.34
C GLU A 85 -8.40 6.86 -11.21
N SER A 86 -7.08 6.96 -11.27
CA SER A 86 -6.19 5.84 -11.00
C SER A 86 -4.99 6.37 -10.24
N GLU A 87 -4.68 5.72 -9.13
CA GLU A 87 -3.54 6.02 -8.28
C GLU A 87 -2.70 4.75 -8.15
N THR A 88 -1.43 4.83 -8.49
CA THR A 88 -0.52 3.69 -8.46
C THR A 88 0.73 4.05 -7.69
N HIS A 89 1.11 3.22 -6.73
CA HIS A 89 2.29 3.39 -5.90
C HIS A 89 3.22 2.18 -5.98
N VAL A 90 4.52 2.45 -6.00
CA VAL A 90 5.56 1.44 -5.80
C VAL A 90 6.40 1.89 -4.62
N GLY A 91 6.35 1.15 -3.54
CA GLY A 91 7.00 1.47 -2.28
C GLY A 91 8.03 0.46 -1.86
N ARG A 92 8.96 0.91 -1.01
CA ARG A 92 9.96 0.06 -0.38
C ARG A 92 10.09 0.40 1.10
N TYR A 93 10.00 -0.62 1.94
CA TYR A 93 10.33 -0.50 3.36
C TYR A 93 11.83 -0.33 3.56
N ILE A 94 12.24 0.78 4.17
CA ILE A 94 13.65 1.14 4.39
C ILE A 94 14.16 0.52 5.67
N ASP A 95 13.34 0.49 6.71
CA ASP A 95 13.69 -0.05 8.02
C ASP A 95 13.43 -1.56 8.12
N LYS A 96 14.03 -2.19 9.14
CA LYS A 96 13.88 -3.62 9.41
C LYS A 96 12.50 -3.97 9.97
N ASN A 97 11.87 -3.03 10.65
CA ASN A 97 10.59 -3.24 11.34
C ASN A 97 9.38 -2.94 10.47
N GLN A 98 9.59 -2.49 9.22
CA GLN A 98 8.53 -2.13 8.27
C GLN A 98 7.64 -0.96 8.75
N TRP A 99 8.23 -0.03 9.48
CA TRP A 99 7.52 1.15 9.96
C TRP A 99 7.62 2.32 9.00
N LEU A 100 8.73 2.40 8.25
CA LEU A 100 9.00 3.46 7.29
C LEU A 100 9.05 2.90 5.87
N MET A 101 8.14 3.33 5.04
CA MET A 101 8.11 3.04 3.60
C MET A 101 8.27 4.33 2.82
N THR A 102 9.14 4.33 1.82
CA THR A 102 9.17 5.36 0.79
C THR A 102 8.55 4.83 -0.49
N PHE A 103 7.86 5.67 -1.24
CA PHE A 103 7.21 5.26 -2.47
C PHE A 103 7.32 6.33 -3.56
N ILE A 104 7.22 5.85 -4.77
CA ILE A 104 7.00 6.67 -5.97
C ILE A 104 5.61 6.33 -6.46
N GLY A 105 4.85 7.34 -6.81
CA GLY A 105 3.47 7.19 -7.27
C GLY A 105 3.23 7.87 -8.61
N PHE A 106 2.15 7.44 -9.23
CA PHE A 106 1.57 8.05 -10.41
C PHE A 106 0.07 8.20 -10.18
N ASP A 107 -0.42 9.43 -10.23
CA ASP A 107 -1.83 9.78 -10.07
C ASP A 107 -2.36 10.31 -11.40
N TRP A 108 -3.41 9.69 -11.90
CA TRP A 108 -4.07 10.04 -13.13
C TRP A 108 -5.56 10.21 -12.89
N ARG A 109 -6.06 11.42 -13.17
CA ARG A 109 -7.45 11.78 -12.98
C ARG A 109 -7.99 12.47 -14.22
N TYR A 110 -9.17 12.06 -14.61
CA TYR A 110 -9.95 12.73 -15.63
C TYR A 110 -11.38 12.91 -15.13
N ARG A 111 -11.85 14.13 -15.14
CA ARG A 111 -13.24 14.45 -14.87
C ARG A 111 -13.66 15.62 -15.74
N LYS A 112 -14.74 15.45 -16.46
CA LYS A 112 -15.35 16.55 -17.23
C LYS A 112 -16.19 17.40 -16.28
N PHE A 113 -15.68 18.56 -15.93
CA PHE A 113 -16.41 19.53 -15.10
C PHE A 113 -17.50 20.21 -15.92
N GLY A 114 -18.73 20.29 -15.39
CA GLY A 114 -19.75 21.23 -15.89
C GLY A 114 -19.30 22.67 -15.63
N MET A 115 -19.79 23.63 -16.40
CA MET A 115 -19.42 25.04 -16.22
C MET A 115 -19.68 25.60 -14.81
N ASP A 116 -20.55 24.95 -14.02
CA ASP A 116 -20.98 25.37 -12.69
C ASP A 116 -20.25 24.67 -11.54
N GLU A 117 -19.47 23.59 -11.81
CA GLU A 117 -18.80 22.79 -10.78
C GLU A 117 -17.31 23.12 -10.73
N VAL A 118 -16.95 24.09 -9.91
CA VAL A 118 -15.56 24.35 -9.57
C VAL A 118 -15.28 23.73 -8.21
N GLU A 119 -14.62 22.58 -8.18
CA GLU A 119 -14.14 22.02 -6.92
C GLU A 119 -13.05 22.93 -6.32
N LYS A 120 -13.29 23.40 -5.11
CA LYS A 120 -12.28 24.05 -4.29
C LYS A 120 -11.68 23.00 -3.37
N ASN A 121 -10.36 22.84 -3.38
CA ASN A 121 -9.71 22.06 -2.34
C ASN A 121 -9.79 22.79 -0.98
N VAL A 122 -9.38 22.10 0.10
CA VAL A 122 -9.40 22.64 1.49
C VAL A 122 -8.69 23.98 1.62
N PHE A 123 -7.73 24.27 0.73
CA PHE A 123 -6.95 25.53 0.71
C PHE A 123 -7.49 26.58 -0.28
N GLY A 124 -8.67 26.35 -0.84
CA GLY A 124 -9.30 27.30 -1.76
C GLY A 124 -8.71 27.32 -3.19
N GLN A 125 -7.79 26.42 -3.52
CA GLN A 125 -7.27 26.28 -4.87
C GLN A 125 -8.34 25.62 -5.75
N ARG A 126 -8.48 26.12 -6.97
CA ARG A 126 -9.43 25.58 -7.95
C ARG A 126 -8.72 24.59 -8.86
N ASN A 127 -9.17 23.36 -8.87
CA ASN A 127 -8.72 22.40 -9.89
C ASN A 127 -9.58 22.60 -11.15
N THR A 128 -9.01 23.28 -12.14
CA THR A 128 -9.69 23.57 -13.42
C THR A 128 -9.27 22.64 -14.55
N LYS A 129 -8.45 21.62 -14.26
CA LYS A 129 -7.94 20.70 -15.28
C LYS A 129 -8.85 19.48 -15.40
N ASP A 130 -9.41 19.29 -16.57
CA ASP A 130 -10.16 18.08 -16.93
C ASP A 130 -9.30 16.82 -16.91
N ASN A 131 -8.00 16.94 -17.10
CA ASN A 131 -7.05 15.85 -17.09
C ASN A 131 -5.82 16.24 -16.25
N ARG A 132 -5.50 15.42 -15.26
CA ARG A 132 -4.33 15.58 -14.40
C ARG A 132 -3.53 14.28 -14.37
N SER A 133 -2.30 14.35 -14.84
CA SER A 133 -1.34 13.25 -14.75
C SER A 133 -0.11 13.77 -14.03
N VAL A 134 0.17 13.24 -12.86
CA VAL A 134 1.27 13.69 -11.99
C VAL A 134 2.03 12.52 -11.43
N LEU A 135 3.34 12.71 -11.32
CA LEU A 135 4.19 11.83 -10.54
C LEU A 135 4.18 12.31 -9.09
N SER A 136 4.33 11.39 -8.17
CA SER A 136 4.45 11.68 -6.75
C SER A 136 5.63 10.96 -6.11
N LEU A 137 6.09 11.53 -5.02
CA LEU A 137 7.10 10.95 -4.14
C LEU A 137 6.59 11.11 -2.71
N GLY A 138 6.59 10.01 -1.96
CA GLY A 138 6.04 10.07 -0.62
C GLY A 138 6.70 9.12 0.37
N VAL A 139 6.26 9.27 1.60
CA VAL A 139 6.65 8.43 2.73
C VAL A 139 5.42 8.04 3.53
N ASN A 140 5.40 6.79 3.96
CA ASN A 140 4.43 6.26 4.91
C ASN A 140 5.17 5.88 6.19
N TYR A 141 4.68 6.35 7.32
CA TYR A 141 5.21 5.98 8.63
C TYR A 141 4.11 5.41 9.50
N THR A 142 4.32 4.18 9.97
CA THR A 142 3.39 3.51 10.87
C THR A 142 3.62 3.99 12.30
N LEU A 143 2.66 4.74 12.82
CA LEU A 143 2.60 5.23 14.19
C LEU A 143 2.07 4.14 15.14
N PRO A 144 2.22 4.32 16.47
CA PRO A 144 1.52 3.48 17.44
C PRO A 144 0.01 3.41 17.17
N LEU A 145 -0.63 2.32 17.57
CA LEU A 145 -2.04 2.02 17.34
C LEU A 145 -2.40 1.79 15.86
N LEU A 146 -1.41 1.40 15.03
CA LEU A 146 -1.59 1.10 13.60
C LEU A 146 -2.13 2.29 12.80
N VAL A 147 -1.82 3.50 13.23
CA VAL A 147 -2.11 4.70 12.45
C VAL A 147 -0.99 4.89 11.42
N ILE A 148 -1.36 5.03 10.15
CA ILE A 148 -0.41 5.31 9.06
C ILE A 148 -0.44 6.81 8.79
N ALA A 149 0.71 7.45 8.95
CA ALA A 149 0.93 8.83 8.55
C ALA A 149 1.60 8.84 7.17
N GLN A 150 0.94 9.40 6.19
CA GLN A 150 1.44 9.57 4.83
C GLN A 150 1.73 11.04 4.56
N ALA A 151 2.87 11.29 3.95
CA ALA A 151 3.23 12.59 3.37
C ALA A 151 3.70 12.37 1.93
N GLU A 152 3.15 13.15 1.01
CA GLU A 152 3.37 12.98 -0.42
C GLU A 152 3.47 14.34 -1.12
N VAL A 153 4.41 14.44 -2.04
CA VAL A 153 4.64 15.63 -2.87
C VAL A 153 4.41 15.26 -4.32
N PHE A 154 3.63 16.04 -5.03
CA PHE A 154 3.31 15.84 -6.44
C PHE A 154 4.15 16.73 -7.35
N SER A 155 4.38 16.27 -8.57
CA SER A 155 5.17 17.00 -9.58
C SER A 155 4.56 18.34 -10.01
N ASP A 156 3.29 18.58 -9.69
CA ASP A 156 2.59 19.85 -9.93
C ASP A 156 2.71 20.83 -8.74
N GLY A 157 3.51 20.49 -7.71
CA GLY A 157 3.76 21.32 -6.54
C GLY A 157 2.73 21.15 -5.41
N ASN A 158 1.76 20.29 -5.55
CA ASN A 158 0.82 19.98 -4.48
C ASN A 158 1.48 19.05 -3.45
N VAL A 159 0.99 19.15 -2.19
CA VAL A 159 1.42 18.29 -1.09
C VAL A 159 0.18 17.68 -0.45
N ARG A 160 0.22 16.39 -0.15
CA ARG A 160 -0.83 15.67 0.55
C ARG A 160 -0.30 15.14 1.87
N PHE A 161 -1.06 15.36 2.94
CA PHE A 161 -0.86 14.72 4.24
C PHE A 161 -2.11 13.94 4.58
N GLN A 162 -1.93 12.68 4.93
CA GLN A 162 -3.03 11.78 5.27
C GLN A 162 -2.70 11.03 6.55
N LEU A 163 -3.69 10.87 7.41
CA LEU A 163 -3.66 9.95 8.54
C LEU A 163 -4.77 8.93 8.30
N SER A 164 -4.40 7.68 8.22
CA SER A 164 -5.34 6.57 8.08
C SER A 164 -5.11 5.55 9.18
N ARG A 165 -6.16 4.86 9.57
CA ARG A 165 -6.07 3.72 10.46
C ARG A 165 -6.78 2.56 9.79
N GLU A 166 -6.08 1.48 9.61
CA GLU A 166 -6.70 0.22 9.20
C GLU A 166 -7.45 -0.36 10.41
N ASP A 167 -8.77 -0.39 10.32
CA ASP A 167 -9.55 -1.11 11.31
C ASP A 167 -9.32 -2.61 11.08
N ILE A 168 -8.77 -3.26 12.08
CA ILE A 168 -8.66 -4.71 12.10
C ILE A 168 -10.07 -5.23 12.41
N PRO A 169 -10.68 -6.00 11.51
CA PRO A 169 -12.01 -6.58 11.73
C PRO A 169 -12.02 -7.58 12.88
#